data_f2139ca3321bbc21e97f72017812f4c1
#
_entry.id   f2139ca3321bbc21e97f72017812f4c1
#
_cell.length_a   1.000
_cell.length_b   1.000
_cell.length_c   1.000
_cell.angle_alpha   90.00
_cell.angle_beta   90.00
_cell.angle_gamma   90.00
#
_symmetry.space_group_name_H-M   'P 1'
#
loop_
_entity.id
_entity.type
_entity.pdbx_description
1 polymer ?
#
loop_
_entity_poly.entity_id
_entity_poly.type
_entity_poly.pdbx_seq_one_letter_code
_entity_poly.pdbx_strand_id
1 'polypeptide(L)'
;MLSQVLPGLVDINTTLGYQGATGAGTGIVLDPNGDVLTNNHVIEGATEITAVSLANSITYPVDVIGFDRANDIAVVRLRGANGLPTAVLGSSSALAVGDPIAAIGNSNGTGGAPSYAPGNVTQLGASVRASDEAGGGARELFDLIRVAAEIRPGDSGGPLVNSAGQVVGVTVAATLNYHMGGVSGREGFAIPIDRAIGIANQIRSGAPSPSVHLGDTAFIGVGIADAPPFGGPPGAVVRQVLPDTPAGMAGLRAGDVITAVDGIPVNAAADLSNIIDQRRPGNTVVLSWIDRVGNPRTAPVVLAKGPVG
;
A
#
# COMPACT_ATOMS: atom_id res chain seq x y z
N MET A 1 4.03 18.39 22.87
CA MET A 1 4.35 17.42 21.79
C MET A 1 3.10 16.98 21.03
N LEU A 2 2.17 16.19 21.60
CA LEU A 2 0.96 15.71 20.88
C LEU A 2 0.17 16.82 20.20
N SER A 3 -0.14 17.90 20.89
CA SER A 3 -0.89 19.05 20.35
C SER A 3 -0.26 19.71 19.12
N GLN A 4 1.02 19.51 18.90
CA GLN A 4 1.75 20.02 17.73
C GLN A 4 1.75 19.03 16.56
N VAL A 5 1.67 17.73 16.85
CA VAL A 5 1.72 16.66 15.84
C VAL A 5 0.33 16.34 15.29
N LEU A 6 -0.67 16.22 16.18
CA LEU A 6 -2.02 15.76 15.82
C LEU A 6 -2.67 16.54 14.67
N PRO A 7 -2.58 17.88 14.59
CA PRO A 7 -3.20 18.60 13.48
C PRO A 7 -2.66 18.25 12.10
N GLY A 8 -1.44 17.70 12.03
CA GLY A 8 -0.80 17.24 10.80
C GLY A 8 -1.12 15.78 10.45
N LEU A 9 -2.13 15.15 11.08
CA LEU A 9 -2.47 13.74 10.86
C LEU A 9 -3.89 13.58 10.33
N VAL A 10 -4.10 12.44 9.66
CA VAL A 10 -5.41 11.98 9.20
C VAL A 10 -5.61 10.51 9.54
N ASP A 11 -6.84 10.11 9.85
CA ASP A 11 -7.26 8.72 9.93
C ASP A 11 -7.70 8.29 8.53
N ILE A 12 -7.04 7.28 7.97
CA ILE A 12 -7.37 6.72 6.65
C ILE A 12 -8.31 5.53 6.84
N ASN A 13 -9.39 5.50 6.07
CA ASN A 13 -10.35 4.39 6.03
C ASN A 13 -10.47 3.87 4.60
N THR A 14 -10.40 2.56 4.42
CA THR A 14 -10.45 1.91 3.11
C THR A 14 -11.59 0.90 3.03
N THR A 15 -12.23 0.84 1.87
CA THR A 15 -13.19 -0.20 1.52
C THR A 15 -12.53 -1.15 0.52
N LEU A 16 -12.44 -2.42 0.88
CA LEU A 16 -11.91 -3.50 0.05
C LEU A 16 -13.08 -4.23 -0.61
N GLY A 17 -13.72 -3.58 -1.61
CA GLY A 17 -15.02 -4.01 -2.15
C GLY A 17 -15.01 -5.43 -2.71
N TYR A 18 -13.93 -5.87 -3.34
CA TYR A 18 -13.82 -7.23 -3.87
C TYR A 18 -13.58 -8.30 -2.80
N GLN A 19 -13.19 -7.89 -1.61
CA GLN A 19 -12.95 -8.79 -0.47
C GLN A 19 -14.07 -8.73 0.56
N GLY A 20 -14.98 -7.75 0.43
CA GLY A 20 -16.05 -7.52 1.42
C GLY A 20 -15.53 -7.08 2.79
N ALA A 21 -14.38 -6.41 2.82
CA ALA A 21 -13.68 -6.01 4.04
C ALA A 21 -13.44 -4.49 4.08
N THR A 22 -13.04 -4.00 5.24
CA THR A 22 -12.58 -2.62 5.44
C THR A 22 -11.21 -2.62 6.09
N GLY A 23 -10.43 -1.58 5.80
CA GLY A 23 -9.14 -1.36 6.42
C GLY A 23 -9.07 0.03 7.05
N ALA A 24 -8.10 0.24 7.92
CA ALA A 24 -7.82 1.52 8.53
C ALA A 24 -6.32 1.71 8.75
N GLY A 25 -5.90 2.96 8.72
CA GLY A 25 -4.53 3.36 8.99
C GLY A 25 -4.44 4.85 9.32
N THR A 26 -3.24 5.35 9.31
CA THR A 26 -2.94 6.75 9.61
C THR A 26 -2.19 7.37 8.43
N GLY A 27 -2.30 8.68 8.28
CA GLY A 27 -1.55 9.44 7.29
C GLY A 27 -0.96 10.72 7.87
N ILE A 28 0.13 11.17 7.26
CA ILE A 28 0.91 12.36 7.65
C ILE A 28 0.71 13.42 6.57
N VAL A 29 0.13 14.56 6.92
CA VAL A 29 -0.10 15.68 5.99
C VAL A 29 1.23 16.33 5.63
N LEU A 30 1.58 16.28 4.33
CA LEU A 30 2.82 16.86 3.80
C LEU A 30 2.63 18.25 3.23
N ASP A 31 1.40 18.58 2.80
CA ASP A 31 1.09 19.81 2.08
C ASP A 31 -0.28 20.35 2.49
N PRO A 32 -0.43 21.68 2.68
CA PRO A 32 -1.72 22.27 3.08
C PRO A 32 -2.88 22.00 2.10
N ASN A 33 -2.60 21.63 0.85
CA ASN A 33 -3.62 21.29 -0.14
C ASN A 33 -3.99 19.80 -0.11
N GLY A 34 -3.51 19.06 0.90
CA GLY A 34 -3.98 17.71 1.20
C GLY A 34 -3.16 16.56 0.65
N ASP A 35 -1.89 16.76 0.28
CA ASP A 35 -1.00 15.63 0.04
C ASP A 35 -0.65 14.96 1.37
N VAL A 36 -0.85 13.66 1.44
CA VAL A 36 -0.68 12.84 2.65
C VAL A 36 0.22 11.67 2.34
N LEU A 37 1.20 11.45 3.20
CA LEU A 37 2.08 10.29 3.22
C LEU A 37 1.47 9.20 4.08
N THR A 38 1.49 7.96 3.59
CA THR A 38 1.06 6.77 4.33
C THR A 38 1.82 5.54 3.83
N ASN A 39 1.49 4.35 4.35
CA ASN A 39 2.01 3.10 3.79
C ASN A 39 1.18 2.63 2.58
N ASN A 40 1.84 1.89 1.67
CA ASN A 40 1.15 1.24 0.57
C ASN A 40 0.14 0.21 1.06
N HIS A 41 0.50 -0.65 2.03
CA HIS A 41 -0.39 -1.69 2.54
C HIS A 41 -1.67 -1.13 3.20
N VAL A 42 -1.67 0.14 3.66
CA VAL A 42 -2.87 0.80 4.20
C VAL A 42 -3.93 1.00 3.10
N ILE A 43 -3.51 1.25 1.87
CA ILE A 43 -4.41 1.55 0.74
C ILE A 43 -4.52 0.42 -0.28
N GLU A 44 -3.69 -0.61 -0.18
CA GLU A 44 -3.65 -1.75 -1.09
C GLU A 44 -4.98 -2.50 -1.12
N GLY A 45 -5.46 -2.84 -2.30
CA GLY A 45 -6.76 -3.49 -2.50
C GLY A 45 -7.98 -2.59 -2.34
N ALA A 46 -7.81 -1.32 -1.97
CA ALA A 46 -8.92 -0.41 -1.77
C ALA A 46 -9.64 -0.06 -3.08
N THR A 47 -10.97 -0.15 -3.06
CA THR A 47 -11.87 0.35 -4.11
C THR A 47 -12.37 1.75 -3.80
N GLU A 48 -12.36 2.13 -2.52
CA GLU A 48 -12.70 3.46 -2.04
C GLU A 48 -11.81 3.81 -0.84
N ILE A 49 -11.37 5.06 -0.77
CA ILE A 49 -10.56 5.57 0.32
C ILE A 49 -11.16 6.90 0.78
N THR A 50 -11.30 7.03 2.10
CA THR A 50 -11.64 8.30 2.76
C THR A 50 -10.61 8.59 3.85
N ALA A 51 -10.47 9.86 4.21
CA ALA A 51 -9.63 10.25 5.32
C ALA A 51 -10.29 11.32 6.18
N VAL A 52 -10.17 11.18 7.50
CA VAL A 52 -10.67 12.17 8.47
C VAL A 52 -9.49 12.98 8.99
N SER A 53 -9.50 14.29 8.77
CA SER A 53 -8.45 15.16 9.29
C SER A 53 -8.61 15.39 10.79
N LEU A 54 -7.54 15.16 11.55
CA LEU A 54 -7.54 15.42 13.00
C LEU A 54 -7.49 16.91 13.35
N ALA A 55 -7.19 17.79 12.36
CA ALA A 55 -7.21 19.22 12.57
C ALA A 55 -8.62 19.81 12.62
N ASN A 56 -9.55 19.32 11.81
CA ASN A 56 -10.87 19.92 11.60
C ASN A 56 -12.02 18.92 11.63
N SER A 57 -11.74 17.62 11.81
CA SER A 57 -12.71 16.52 11.83
C SER A 57 -13.54 16.38 10.54
N ILE A 58 -13.05 16.93 9.41
CA ILE A 58 -13.70 16.78 8.11
C ILE A 58 -13.26 15.49 7.47
N THR A 59 -14.23 14.76 6.90
CA THR A 59 -13.96 13.58 6.06
C THR A 59 -13.78 14.01 4.61
N TYR A 60 -12.66 13.65 4.02
CA TYR A 60 -12.30 13.91 2.63
C TYR A 60 -12.32 12.65 1.81
N PRO A 61 -12.88 12.66 0.59
CA PRO A 61 -12.59 11.63 -0.41
C PRO A 61 -11.10 11.70 -0.79
N VAL A 62 -10.52 10.55 -1.11
CA VAL A 62 -9.08 10.44 -1.34
C VAL A 62 -8.78 9.94 -2.74
N ASP A 63 -7.84 10.59 -3.43
CA ASP A 63 -7.24 10.13 -4.68
C ASP A 63 -5.82 9.60 -4.41
N VAL A 64 -5.44 8.52 -5.07
CA VAL A 64 -4.08 7.99 -5.01
C VAL A 64 -3.21 8.75 -6.02
N ILE A 65 -2.14 9.42 -5.54
CA ILE A 65 -1.16 10.06 -6.44
C ILE A 65 -0.18 9.03 -6.96
N GLY A 66 0.27 8.12 -6.08
CA GLY A 66 1.13 7.01 -6.43
C GLY A 66 1.63 6.26 -5.19
N PHE A 67 2.32 5.17 -5.43
CA PHE A 67 2.84 4.31 -4.37
C PHE A 67 4.11 3.55 -4.81
N ASP A 68 4.86 3.10 -3.84
CA ASP A 68 6.02 2.19 -3.98
C ASP A 68 5.76 0.97 -3.10
N ARG A 69 5.39 -0.16 -3.74
CA ARG A 69 5.10 -1.42 -3.02
C ARG A 69 6.34 -1.99 -2.33
N ALA A 70 7.51 -1.87 -2.96
CA ALA A 70 8.74 -2.45 -2.44
C ALA A 70 9.21 -1.76 -1.15
N ASN A 71 8.96 -0.45 -1.05
CA ASN A 71 9.31 0.36 0.11
C ASN A 71 8.12 0.63 1.04
N ASP A 72 6.94 0.11 0.72
CA ASP A 72 5.69 0.29 1.47
C ASP A 72 5.34 1.77 1.74
N ILE A 73 5.48 2.62 0.73
CA ILE A 73 5.16 4.06 0.79
C ILE A 73 4.07 4.39 -0.22
N ALA A 74 3.13 5.23 0.18
CA ALA A 74 2.13 5.81 -0.71
C ALA A 74 1.95 7.30 -0.44
N VAL A 75 1.58 8.03 -1.49
CA VAL A 75 1.12 9.42 -1.41
C VAL A 75 -0.30 9.48 -1.95
N VAL A 76 -1.17 10.03 -1.14
CA VAL A 76 -2.58 10.24 -1.49
C VAL A 76 -2.94 11.71 -1.38
N ARG A 77 -4.04 12.13 -2.01
CA ARG A 77 -4.54 13.50 -1.98
C ARG A 77 -5.96 13.55 -1.46
N LEU A 78 -6.17 14.38 -0.45
CA LEU A 78 -7.48 14.71 0.08
C LEU A 78 -8.20 15.68 -0.87
N ARG A 79 -9.27 15.23 -1.51
CA ARG A 79 -10.02 16.04 -2.48
C ARG A 79 -10.68 17.26 -1.80
N GLY A 80 -10.37 18.46 -2.30
CA GLY A 80 -10.95 19.70 -1.79
C GLY A 80 -10.32 20.20 -0.48
N ALA A 81 -9.27 19.56 0.01
CA ALA A 81 -8.54 20.07 1.17
C ALA A 81 -7.78 21.36 0.82
N ASN A 82 -7.77 22.28 1.76
CA ASN A 82 -7.02 23.53 1.67
C ASN A 82 -6.72 24.06 3.07
N GLY A 83 -5.50 24.56 3.28
CA GLY A 83 -5.07 25.16 4.53
C GLY A 83 -4.93 24.18 5.69
N LEU A 84 -4.73 22.87 5.40
CA LEU A 84 -4.47 21.89 6.45
C LEU A 84 -3.10 22.14 7.10
N PRO A 85 -3.00 22.01 8.43
CA PRO A 85 -1.73 21.97 9.12
C PRO A 85 -0.91 20.77 8.61
N THR A 86 0.41 21.00 8.45
CA THR A 86 1.34 19.94 8.07
C THR A 86 2.12 19.43 9.27
N ALA A 87 2.57 18.18 9.21
CA ALA A 87 3.47 17.65 10.21
C ALA A 87 4.86 18.28 10.09
N VAL A 88 5.54 18.48 11.21
CA VAL A 88 6.93 18.96 11.22
C VAL A 88 7.84 17.75 10.97
N LEU A 89 8.55 17.76 9.85
CA LEU A 89 9.49 16.70 9.51
C LEU A 89 10.83 16.93 10.21
N GLY A 90 11.42 15.87 10.76
CA GLY A 90 12.78 15.82 11.25
C GLY A 90 13.70 15.13 10.24
N SER A 91 14.80 14.56 10.72
CA SER A 91 15.71 13.72 9.93
C SER A 91 15.92 12.39 10.65
N SER A 92 15.81 11.29 9.92
CA SER A 92 16.11 9.95 10.43
C SER A 92 17.61 9.68 10.52
N SER A 93 18.45 10.43 9.79
CA SER A 93 19.90 10.29 9.83
C SER A 93 20.52 10.76 11.15
N ALA A 94 19.79 11.54 11.93
CA ALA A 94 20.21 12.01 13.26
C ALA A 94 19.86 11.03 14.40
N LEU A 95 19.11 9.95 14.13
CA LEU A 95 18.69 8.99 15.16
C LEU A 95 19.85 8.09 15.59
N ALA A 96 19.86 7.78 16.89
CA ALA A 96 20.73 6.80 17.50
C ALA A 96 19.93 5.75 18.29
N VAL A 97 20.52 4.57 18.49
CA VAL A 97 19.97 3.56 19.38
C VAL A 97 19.90 4.12 20.81
N GLY A 98 18.73 3.96 21.45
CA GLY A 98 18.42 4.52 22.76
C GLY A 98 17.61 5.83 22.69
N ASP A 99 17.54 6.49 21.56
CA ASP A 99 16.78 7.75 21.43
C ASP A 99 15.30 7.56 21.78
N PRO A 100 14.72 8.46 22.58
CA PRO A 100 13.31 8.42 22.90
C PRO A 100 12.46 8.82 21.69
N ILE A 101 11.44 8.01 21.42
CA ILE A 101 10.47 8.19 20.33
C ILE A 101 9.05 7.94 20.82
N ALA A 102 8.07 8.31 20.00
CA ALA A 102 6.70 7.84 20.17
C ALA A 102 6.07 7.58 18.79
N ALA A 103 5.32 6.49 18.68
CA ALA A 103 4.42 6.27 17.56
C ALA A 103 3.04 6.88 17.88
N ILE A 104 2.40 7.46 16.87
CA ILE A 104 1.09 8.10 16.99
C ILE A 104 0.22 7.64 15.81
N GLY A 105 -1.03 7.22 16.08
CA GLY A 105 -1.89 6.75 15.01
C GLY A 105 -3.32 6.44 15.43
N ASN A 106 -4.08 5.81 14.52
CA ASN A 106 -5.46 5.38 14.68
C ASN A 106 -5.53 3.91 15.12
N SER A 107 -4.98 3.60 16.28
CA SER A 107 -4.89 2.23 16.79
C SER A 107 -6.23 1.50 16.75
N ASN A 108 -6.24 0.30 16.17
CA ASN A 108 -7.41 -0.55 15.91
C ASN A 108 -8.44 0.06 14.95
N GLY A 109 -8.13 1.16 14.25
CA GLY A 109 -9.00 1.74 13.23
C GLY A 109 -10.35 2.25 13.75
N THR A 110 -10.44 2.57 15.03
CA THR A 110 -11.71 2.98 15.66
C THR A 110 -12.03 4.47 15.49
N GLY A 111 -11.06 5.25 15.00
CA GLY A 111 -11.15 6.72 15.01
C GLY A 111 -11.13 7.30 16.43
N GLY A 112 -11.34 8.59 16.54
CA GLY A 112 -11.39 9.28 17.84
C GLY A 112 -10.03 9.76 18.33
N ALA A 113 -9.72 9.57 19.62
CA ALA A 113 -8.45 10.03 20.17
C ALA A 113 -7.29 9.16 19.65
N PRO A 114 -6.27 9.74 18.99
CA PRO A 114 -5.12 8.98 18.49
C PRO A 114 -4.38 8.22 19.58
N SER A 115 -3.86 7.06 19.23
CA SER A 115 -2.95 6.29 20.09
C SER A 115 -1.64 7.06 20.30
N TYR A 116 -1.01 6.81 21.43
CA TYR A 116 0.32 7.30 21.75
C TYR A 116 1.14 6.18 22.37
N ALA A 117 2.09 5.67 21.62
CA ALA A 117 2.95 4.56 22.04
C ALA A 117 4.40 5.05 22.21
N PRO A 118 4.80 5.46 23.44
CA PRO A 118 6.17 5.87 23.73
C PRO A 118 7.11 4.67 23.76
N GLY A 119 8.37 4.92 23.41
CA GLY A 119 9.41 3.91 23.40
C GLY A 119 10.79 4.49 23.08
N ASN A 120 11.69 3.61 22.68
CA ASN A 120 13.05 3.99 22.30
C ASN A 120 13.46 3.24 21.04
N VAL A 121 14.38 3.83 20.27
CA VAL A 121 15.05 3.17 19.14
C VAL A 121 15.89 2.01 19.68
N THR A 122 15.69 0.81 19.15
CA THR A 122 16.45 -0.39 19.55
C THR A 122 17.44 -0.85 18.50
N GLN A 123 17.18 -0.54 17.22
CA GLN A 123 18.07 -0.88 16.11
C GLN A 123 17.82 0.04 14.94
N LEU A 124 18.87 0.37 14.20
CA LEU A 124 18.82 1.01 12.88
C LEU A 124 19.24 0.00 11.82
N GLY A 125 18.73 0.14 10.58
CA GLY A 125 19.01 -0.80 9.51
C GLY A 125 18.39 -2.19 9.73
N ALA A 126 17.28 -2.28 10.43
CA ALA A 126 16.56 -3.54 10.66
C ALA A 126 15.85 -4.01 9.39
N SER A 127 15.59 -5.31 9.26
CA SER A 127 14.71 -5.87 8.25
C SER A 127 13.58 -6.67 8.89
N VAL A 128 12.43 -6.71 8.22
CA VAL A 128 11.26 -7.47 8.68
C VAL A 128 10.58 -8.13 7.50
N ARG A 129 10.10 -9.35 7.71
CA ARG A 129 9.25 -10.05 6.76
C ARG A 129 7.81 -9.86 7.19
N ALA A 130 7.08 -9.01 6.48
CA ALA A 130 5.66 -8.80 6.68
C ALA A 130 4.88 -9.79 5.82
N SER A 131 3.89 -10.48 6.39
CA SER A 131 2.93 -11.28 5.64
C SER A 131 1.57 -10.59 5.69
N ASP A 132 0.91 -10.45 4.54
CA ASP A 132 -0.44 -9.94 4.49
C ASP A 132 -1.41 -10.94 5.12
N GLU A 133 -2.32 -10.45 5.97
CA GLU A 133 -3.41 -11.26 6.54
C GLU A 133 -4.35 -11.82 5.47
N ALA A 134 -4.41 -11.18 4.29
CA ALA A 134 -5.27 -11.54 3.17
C ALA A 134 -4.68 -12.61 2.23
N GLY A 135 -3.51 -13.20 2.55
CA GLY A 135 -2.90 -14.27 1.74
C GLY A 135 -2.12 -13.79 0.52
N GLY A 136 -1.79 -12.50 0.42
CA GLY A 136 -0.77 -11.96 -0.46
C GLY A 136 0.62 -12.42 -0.02
N GLY A 137 1.58 -12.45 -0.92
CA GLY A 137 2.93 -12.96 -0.65
C GLY A 137 3.64 -12.22 0.49
N ALA A 138 4.54 -12.92 1.18
CA ALA A 138 5.37 -12.29 2.20
C ALA A 138 6.26 -11.21 1.58
N ARG A 139 6.17 -9.98 2.08
CA ARG A 139 7.00 -8.84 1.65
C ARG A 139 8.12 -8.64 2.67
N GLU A 140 9.33 -8.45 2.19
CA GLU A 140 10.48 -8.15 3.04
C GLU A 140 10.80 -6.66 2.94
N LEU A 141 10.78 -5.97 4.08
CA LEU A 141 11.14 -4.56 4.19
C LEU A 141 12.51 -4.47 4.85
N PHE A 142 13.36 -3.62 4.28
CA PHE A 142 14.75 -3.44 4.70
C PHE A 142 15.01 -2.03 5.22
N ASP A 143 16.13 -1.87 5.92
CA ASP A 143 16.62 -0.59 6.39
C ASP A 143 15.57 0.18 7.22
N LEU A 144 14.97 -0.50 8.18
CA LEU A 144 13.96 0.05 9.07
C LEU A 144 14.55 0.51 10.39
N ILE A 145 13.84 1.42 11.05
CA ILE A 145 14.03 1.77 12.45
C ILE A 145 13.23 0.77 13.28
N ARG A 146 13.89 -0.03 14.13
CA ARG A 146 13.23 -0.90 15.11
C ARG A 146 13.11 -0.17 16.42
N VAL A 147 11.96 -0.27 17.06
CA VAL A 147 11.64 0.45 18.30
C VAL A 147 11.02 -0.47 19.35
N ALA A 148 11.26 -0.17 20.61
CA ALA A 148 10.55 -0.77 21.73
C ALA A 148 9.31 0.09 22.05
N ALA A 149 8.30 0.04 21.17
CA ALA A 149 7.04 0.74 21.30
C ALA A 149 5.88 -0.18 20.89
N GLU A 150 4.73 -0.04 21.53
CA GLU A 150 3.55 -0.87 21.26
C GLU A 150 2.78 -0.32 20.04
N ILE A 151 3.33 -0.55 18.85
CA ILE A 151 2.67 -0.21 17.58
C ILE A 151 1.60 -1.25 17.28
N ARG A 152 0.39 -0.81 16.98
CA ARG A 152 -0.79 -1.65 16.76
C ARG A 152 -1.35 -1.48 15.34
N PRO A 153 -2.14 -2.44 14.83
CA PRO A 153 -2.92 -2.24 13.61
C PRO A 153 -3.68 -0.90 13.65
N GLY A 154 -3.64 -0.15 12.54
CA GLY A 154 -4.19 1.20 12.46
C GLY A 154 -3.16 2.32 12.72
N ASP A 155 -2.06 2.05 13.42
CA ASP A 155 -0.96 3.01 13.55
C ASP A 155 -0.09 3.07 12.28
N SER A 156 -0.21 2.09 11.38
CA SER A 156 0.46 2.06 10.07
C SER A 156 0.23 3.34 9.29
N GLY A 157 1.30 3.89 8.70
CA GLY A 157 1.31 5.14 7.97
C GLY A 157 1.39 6.38 8.85
N GLY A 158 1.24 6.23 10.16
CA GLY A 158 1.38 7.29 11.13
C GLY A 158 2.84 7.66 11.42
N PRO A 159 3.09 8.78 12.11
CA PRO A 159 4.43 9.23 12.41
C PRO A 159 5.07 8.47 13.58
N LEU A 160 6.35 8.14 13.43
CA LEU A 160 7.27 7.98 14.52
C LEU A 160 7.90 9.34 14.80
N VAL A 161 7.74 9.88 16.01
CA VAL A 161 8.22 11.21 16.37
C VAL A 161 9.33 11.16 17.42
N ASN A 162 10.27 12.12 17.33
CA ASN A 162 11.28 12.33 18.35
C ASN A 162 10.75 13.18 19.53
N SER A 163 11.59 13.44 20.53
CA SER A 163 11.24 14.25 21.70
C SER A 163 10.88 15.70 21.39
N ALA A 164 11.27 16.23 20.24
CA ALA A 164 10.89 17.56 19.75
C ALA A 164 9.53 17.57 19.01
N GLY A 165 8.88 16.41 18.82
CA GLY A 165 7.64 16.28 18.07
C GLY A 165 7.85 16.32 16.54
N GLN A 166 9.05 16.08 16.06
CA GLN A 166 9.36 16.00 14.65
C GLN A 166 9.24 14.56 14.15
N VAL A 167 8.67 14.38 12.97
CA VAL A 167 8.53 13.07 12.34
C VAL A 167 9.88 12.57 11.87
N VAL A 168 10.33 11.43 12.38
CA VAL A 168 11.60 10.78 12.04
C VAL A 168 11.43 9.43 11.35
N GLY A 169 10.17 8.94 11.27
CA GLY A 169 9.83 7.72 10.53
C GLY A 169 8.34 7.61 10.27
N VAL A 170 7.96 6.68 9.40
CA VAL A 170 6.59 6.27 9.12
C VAL A 170 6.40 4.88 9.72
N THR A 171 5.46 4.74 10.66
CA THR A 171 5.24 3.49 11.38
C THR A 171 4.69 2.40 10.46
N VAL A 172 5.18 1.19 10.64
CA VAL A 172 4.69 -0.03 10.01
C VAL A 172 4.18 -0.94 11.10
N ALA A 173 2.86 -0.96 11.31
CA ALA A 173 2.22 -1.97 12.15
C ALA A 173 2.06 -3.24 11.31
N ALA A 174 3.15 -3.96 11.12
CA ALA A 174 3.05 -5.30 10.59
C ALA A 174 2.39 -6.15 11.67
N THR A 175 1.33 -6.88 11.33
CA THR A 175 0.89 -8.00 12.14
C THR A 175 1.99 -9.04 12.03
N LEU A 176 3.01 -8.86 12.86
CA LEU A 176 4.07 -9.81 12.95
C LEU A 176 3.53 -11.01 13.71
N ASN A 177 3.02 -12.00 12.98
CA ASN A 177 3.06 -13.38 13.44
C ASN A 177 4.53 -13.81 13.52
N TYR A 178 5.30 -13.05 14.30
CA TYR A 178 6.70 -13.34 14.57
C TYR A 178 6.74 -14.39 15.67
N HIS A 179 6.59 -15.64 15.28
CA HIS A 179 6.94 -16.78 16.09
C HIS A 179 8.46 -16.98 16.02
N MET A 180 9.22 -16.02 16.56
CA MET A 180 10.61 -16.27 16.92
C MET A 180 10.68 -16.37 18.44
N GLY A 181 10.92 -17.58 18.90
CA GLY A 181 11.39 -17.97 20.21
C GLY A 181 11.33 -16.93 21.34
N GLY A 182 10.21 -16.83 22.03
CA GLY A 182 10.19 -16.41 23.42
C GLY A 182 10.33 -14.92 23.74
N VAL A 183 10.23 -14.00 22.79
CA VAL A 183 10.21 -12.56 23.06
C VAL A 183 8.80 -12.03 22.83
N SER A 184 8.00 -12.04 23.89
CA SER A 184 6.81 -11.20 24.01
C SER A 184 7.28 -9.76 24.28
N GLY A 185 7.70 -9.04 23.25
CA GLY A 185 8.21 -7.70 23.36
C GLY A 185 7.32 -6.76 22.53
N ARG A 186 7.02 -5.61 23.10
CA ARG A 186 6.45 -4.45 22.43
C ARG A 186 7.46 -3.95 21.40
N GLU A 187 7.54 -4.60 20.25
CA GLU A 187 8.43 -4.20 19.16
C GLU A 187 7.63 -3.65 18.01
N GLY A 188 8.12 -2.57 17.42
CA GLY A 188 7.55 -1.94 16.23
C GLY A 188 8.64 -1.59 15.24
N PHE A 189 8.22 -1.24 14.03
CA PHE A 189 9.11 -0.83 12.96
C PHE A 189 8.63 0.48 12.35
N ALA A 190 9.56 1.25 11.79
CA ALA A 190 9.23 2.43 11.01
C ALA A 190 10.19 2.58 9.82
N ILE A 191 9.66 3.06 8.71
CA ILE A 191 10.45 3.45 7.55
C ILE A 191 11.11 4.79 7.88
N PRO A 192 12.45 4.95 7.71
CA PRO A 192 13.13 6.22 7.94
C PRO A 192 12.49 7.36 7.14
N ILE A 193 12.26 8.51 7.79
CA ILE A 193 11.56 9.64 7.15
C ILE A 193 12.30 10.19 5.94
N ASP A 194 13.63 10.22 5.97
CA ASP A 194 14.44 10.74 4.86
C ASP A 194 14.21 9.89 3.60
N ARG A 195 14.08 8.55 3.74
CA ARG A 195 13.73 7.65 2.65
C ARG A 195 12.29 7.83 2.19
N ALA A 196 11.35 7.88 3.14
CA ALA A 196 9.94 8.02 2.82
C ALA A 196 9.64 9.32 2.06
N ILE A 197 10.26 10.44 2.45
CA ILE A 197 10.12 11.74 1.78
C ILE A 197 10.81 11.73 0.41
N GLY A 198 11.94 11.04 0.24
CA GLY A 198 12.58 10.87 -1.07
C GLY A 198 11.62 10.22 -2.07
N ILE A 199 10.96 9.12 -1.68
CA ILE A 199 9.95 8.42 -2.48
C ILE A 199 8.70 9.30 -2.70
N ALA A 200 8.20 9.95 -1.64
CA ALA A 200 7.04 10.82 -1.74
C ALA A 200 7.27 11.99 -2.72
N ASN A 201 8.44 12.60 -2.71
CA ASN A 201 8.79 13.66 -3.64
C ASN A 201 8.89 13.15 -5.08
N GLN A 202 9.39 11.94 -5.30
CA GLN A 202 9.40 11.29 -6.61
C GLN A 202 7.97 11.07 -7.12
N ILE A 203 7.07 10.52 -6.28
CA ILE A 203 5.66 10.34 -6.61
C ILE A 203 4.99 11.68 -6.94
N ARG A 204 5.17 12.70 -6.11
CA ARG A 204 4.57 14.04 -6.29
C ARG A 204 5.07 14.76 -7.53
N SER A 205 6.31 14.53 -7.93
CA SER A 205 6.87 15.10 -9.17
C SER A 205 6.38 14.39 -10.44
N GLY A 206 5.68 13.25 -10.29
CA GLY A 206 5.26 12.43 -11.43
C GLY A 206 6.43 11.72 -12.12
N ALA A 207 7.59 11.59 -11.46
CA ALA A 207 8.77 10.94 -12.02
C ALA A 207 8.62 9.40 -11.90
N PRO A 208 8.46 8.67 -13.02
CA PRO A 208 8.32 7.22 -12.98
C PRO A 208 9.63 6.54 -12.56
N SER A 209 9.51 5.37 -11.91
CA SER A 209 10.63 4.45 -11.70
C SER A 209 10.13 3.01 -11.75
N PRO A 210 11.00 2.02 -11.78
CA PRO A 210 10.59 0.61 -11.77
C PRO A 210 9.79 0.21 -10.52
N SER A 211 9.97 0.90 -9.39
CA SER A 211 9.28 0.61 -8.13
C SER A 211 8.08 1.51 -7.84
N VAL A 212 8.00 2.68 -8.49
CA VAL A 212 6.94 3.68 -8.24
C VAL A 212 5.85 3.56 -9.29
N HIS A 213 4.63 3.27 -8.84
CA HIS A 213 3.40 3.37 -9.61
C HIS A 213 2.78 4.76 -9.43
N LEU A 214 2.29 5.36 -10.52
CA LEU A 214 1.67 6.69 -10.52
C LEU A 214 0.20 6.62 -10.93
N GLY A 215 -0.66 7.18 -10.13
CA GLY A 215 -2.10 7.30 -10.39
C GLY A 215 -2.87 6.00 -10.17
N ASP A 216 -3.99 5.87 -10.91
CA ASP A 216 -4.91 4.75 -10.78
C ASP A 216 -4.34 3.45 -11.36
N THR A 217 -4.62 2.33 -10.73
CA THR A 217 -4.22 0.99 -11.19
C THR A 217 -5.14 0.50 -12.30
N ALA A 218 -4.56 -0.02 -13.37
CA ALA A 218 -5.29 -0.68 -14.44
C ALA A 218 -5.74 -2.08 -14.01
N PHE A 219 -6.89 -2.53 -14.52
CA PHE A 219 -7.54 -3.73 -14.05
C PHE A 219 -8.28 -4.48 -15.15
N ILE A 220 -8.16 -5.81 -15.17
CA ILE A 220 -8.94 -6.68 -16.07
C ILE A 220 -10.03 -7.46 -15.35
N GLY A 221 -9.93 -7.64 -14.04
CA GLY A 221 -10.94 -8.28 -13.20
C GLY A 221 -10.86 -9.80 -13.13
N VAL A 222 -9.68 -10.34 -12.96
CA VAL A 222 -9.44 -11.78 -12.78
C VAL A 222 -8.67 -12.07 -11.51
N GLY A 223 -9.03 -13.13 -10.80
CA GLY A 223 -8.17 -13.80 -9.84
C GLY A 223 -7.30 -14.81 -10.58
N ILE A 224 -5.98 -14.75 -10.38
CA ILE A 224 -5.00 -15.55 -11.11
C ILE A 224 -4.13 -16.38 -10.16
N ALA A 225 -3.52 -17.42 -10.71
CA ALA A 225 -2.44 -18.19 -10.08
C ALA A 225 -1.48 -18.68 -11.17
N ASP A 226 -0.32 -19.12 -10.75
CA ASP A 226 0.62 -19.77 -11.67
C ASP A 226 0.03 -21.05 -12.27
N ALA A 227 0.41 -21.32 -13.52
CA ALA A 227 0.13 -22.60 -14.14
C ALA A 227 0.88 -23.72 -13.39
N PRO A 228 0.26 -24.91 -13.24
CA PRO A 228 0.95 -26.03 -12.62
C PRO A 228 2.21 -26.37 -13.43
N PRO A 229 3.32 -26.79 -12.78
CA PRO A 229 4.59 -27.03 -13.44
C PRO A 229 4.57 -28.16 -14.47
N PHE A 230 3.52 -28.99 -14.45
CA PHE A 230 3.34 -30.10 -15.38
C PHE A 230 1.90 -30.14 -15.90
N GLY A 231 1.74 -30.26 -17.22
CA GLY A 231 0.47 -30.60 -17.84
C GLY A 231 -0.33 -29.47 -18.47
N GLY A 232 0.26 -28.30 -18.70
CA GLY A 232 -0.42 -27.19 -19.39
C GLY A 232 0.54 -26.17 -20.00
N PRO A 233 0.04 -25.21 -20.80
CA PRO A 233 0.85 -24.12 -21.30
C PRO A 233 1.30 -23.23 -20.15
N PRO A 234 2.50 -22.60 -20.26
CA PRO A 234 2.89 -21.56 -19.32
C PRO A 234 1.91 -20.38 -19.38
N GLY A 235 1.68 -19.70 -18.27
CA GLY A 235 0.78 -18.56 -18.25
C GLY A 235 0.17 -18.28 -16.88
N ALA A 236 -0.72 -17.31 -16.86
CA ALA A 236 -1.54 -16.98 -15.69
C ALA A 236 -2.87 -17.73 -15.77
N VAL A 237 -3.09 -18.71 -14.89
CA VAL A 237 -4.35 -19.45 -14.80
C VAL A 237 -5.41 -18.58 -14.16
N VAL A 238 -6.53 -18.39 -14.86
CA VAL A 238 -7.69 -17.68 -14.33
C VAL A 238 -8.41 -18.57 -13.32
N ARG A 239 -8.40 -18.18 -12.06
CA ARG A 239 -9.12 -18.86 -10.97
C ARG A 239 -10.55 -18.35 -10.82
N GLN A 240 -10.72 -17.06 -11.06
CA GLN A 240 -12.00 -16.37 -10.96
C GLN A 240 -12.05 -15.23 -11.97
N VAL A 241 -13.22 -14.97 -12.50
CA VAL A 241 -13.54 -13.75 -13.27
C VAL A 241 -14.58 -12.98 -12.46
N LEU A 242 -14.29 -11.74 -12.14
CA LEU A 242 -15.22 -10.89 -11.40
C LEU A 242 -16.34 -10.44 -12.33
N PRO A 243 -17.59 -10.33 -11.83
CA PRO A 243 -18.71 -9.83 -12.62
C PRO A 243 -18.46 -8.42 -13.17
N ASP A 244 -19.03 -8.13 -14.33
CA ASP A 244 -19.02 -6.79 -14.95
C ASP A 244 -17.62 -6.19 -15.17
N THR A 245 -16.61 -7.05 -15.38
CA THR A 245 -15.22 -6.64 -15.59
C THR A 245 -14.78 -6.83 -17.06
N PRO A 246 -13.71 -6.13 -17.49
CA PRO A 246 -13.16 -6.27 -18.84
C PRO A 246 -12.88 -7.71 -19.26
N ALA A 247 -12.35 -8.53 -18.38
CA ALA A 247 -12.09 -9.95 -18.66
C ALA A 247 -13.38 -10.74 -18.89
N GLY A 248 -14.41 -10.50 -18.08
CA GLY A 248 -15.73 -11.12 -18.24
C GLY A 248 -16.38 -10.74 -19.56
N MET A 249 -16.32 -9.45 -19.93
CA MET A 249 -16.83 -8.96 -21.21
C MET A 249 -16.06 -9.53 -22.42
N ALA A 250 -14.77 -9.78 -22.29
CA ALA A 250 -13.94 -10.43 -23.31
C ALA A 250 -14.22 -11.94 -23.44
N GLY A 251 -14.96 -12.53 -22.49
CA GLY A 251 -15.34 -13.94 -22.50
C GLY A 251 -14.38 -14.88 -21.76
N LEU A 252 -13.44 -14.35 -20.97
CA LEU A 252 -12.59 -15.16 -20.12
C LEU A 252 -13.44 -15.87 -19.05
N ARG A 253 -12.98 -17.06 -18.65
CA ARG A 253 -13.63 -17.90 -17.64
C ARG A 253 -12.61 -18.56 -16.73
N ALA A 254 -13.04 -18.96 -15.55
CA ALA A 254 -12.20 -19.78 -14.67
C ALA A 254 -11.74 -21.05 -15.40
N GLY A 255 -10.45 -21.34 -15.29
CA GLY A 255 -9.76 -22.44 -15.98
C GLY A 255 -9.06 -22.04 -17.29
N ASP A 256 -9.31 -20.85 -17.82
CA ASP A 256 -8.54 -20.33 -18.95
C ASP A 256 -7.10 -19.98 -18.52
N VAL A 257 -6.16 -19.99 -19.46
CA VAL A 257 -4.74 -19.65 -19.21
C VAL A 257 -4.36 -18.46 -20.07
N ILE A 258 -4.10 -17.30 -19.47
CA ILE A 258 -3.64 -16.11 -20.18
C ILE A 258 -2.16 -16.32 -20.51
N THR A 259 -1.82 -16.22 -21.80
CA THR A 259 -0.48 -16.55 -22.34
C THR A 259 0.25 -15.34 -22.89
N ALA A 260 -0.46 -14.22 -23.22
CA ALA A 260 0.18 -12.99 -23.66
C ALA A 260 -0.73 -11.78 -23.47
N VAL A 261 -0.10 -10.59 -23.37
CA VAL A 261 -0.72 -9.27 -23.42
C VAL A 261 0.02 -8.43 -24.45
N ASP A 262 -0.66 -7.91 -25.46
CA ASP A 262 -0.05 -7.14 -26.58
C ASP A 262 1.11 -7.91 -27.25
N GLY A 263 1.04 -9.25 -27.30
CA GLY A 263 2.10 -10.10 -27.82
C GLY A 263 3.28 -10.33 -26.85
N ILE A 264 3.30 -9.67 -25.69
CA ILE A 264 4.30 -9.90 -24.63
C ILE A 264 3.93 -11.21 -23.90
N PRO A 265 4.83 -12.22 -23.86
CA PRO A 265 4.53 -13.49 -23.21
C PRO A 265 4.22 -13.34 -21.72
N VAL A 266 3.24 -14.09 -21.25
CA VAL A 266 2.91 -14.28 -19.83
C VAL A 266 3.26 -15.73 -19.50
N ASN A 267 4.26 -15.94 -18.66
CA ASN A 267 4.73 -17.28 -18.24
C ASN A 267 4.25 -17.64 -16.82
N ALA A 268 3.96 -16.63 -16.01
CA ALA A 268 3.48 -16.75 -14.63
C ALA A 268 2.42 -15.67 -14.32
N ALA A 269 1.72 -15.82 -13.21
CA ALA A 269 0.75 -14.82 -12.74
C ALA A 269 1.40 -13.45 -12.52
N ALA A 270 2.63 -13.43 -11.99
CA ALA A 270 3.38 -12.20 -11.77
C ALA A 270 3.67 -11.41 -13.06
N ASP A 271 3.92 -12.11 -14.19
CA ASP A 271 4.15 -11.43 -15.48
C ASP A 271 2.91 -10.65 -15.90
N LEU A 272 1.72 -11.27 -15.78
CA LEU A 272 0.46 -10.59 -16.11
C LEU A 272 0.27 -9.35 -15.25
N SER A 273 0.46 -9.46 -13.94
CA SER A 273 0.36 -8.33 -13.02
C SER A 273 1.33 -7.21 -13.41
N ASN A 274 2.59 -7.53 -13.64
CA ASN A 274 3.63 -6.57 -14.01
C ASN A 274 3.32 -5.86 -15.34
N ILE A 275 2.77 -6.57 -16.33
CA ILE A 275 2.41 -5.97 -17.62
C ILE A 275 1.21 -5.03 -17.45
N ILE A 276 0.20 -5.43 -16.70
CA ILE A 276 -1.00 -4.60 -16.47
C ILE A 276 -0.66 -3.38 -15.62
N ASP A 277 0.21 -3.50 -14.62
CA ASP A 277 0.69 -2.40 -13.78
C ASP A 277 1.37 -1.27 -14.56
N GLN A 278 1.95 -1.58 -15.71
CA GLN A 278 2.55 -0.57 -16.61
C GLN A 278 1.52 0.14 -17.50
N ARG A 279 0.25 -0.21 -17.38
CA ARG A 279 -0.85 0.37 -18.16
C ARG A 279 -1.69 1.31 -17.28
N ARG A 280 -2.58 2.03 -17.92
CA ARG A 280 -3.52 2.95 -17.25
C ARG A 280 -4.96 2.52 -17.54
N PRO A 281 -5.91 2.79 -16.65
CA PRO A 281 -7.33 2.66 -16.97
C PRO A 281 -7.67 3.38 -18.28
N GLY A 282 -8.52 2.75 -19.11
CA GLY A 282 -8.86 3.23 -20.44
C GLY A 282 -7.91 2.78 -21.55
N ASN A 283 -6.71 2.27 -21.24
CA ASN A 283 -5.88 1.66 -22.28
C ASN A 283 -6.55 0.40 -22.82
N THR A 284 -6.42 0.18 -24.13
CA THR A 284 -6.82 -1.06 -24.76
C THR A 284 -5.60 -1.96 -24.92
N VAL A 285 -5.70 -3.18 -24.45
CA VAL A 285 -4.69 -4.24 -24.62
C VAL A 285 -5.29 -5.42 -25.37
N VAL A 286 -4.47 -6.17 -26.07
CA VAL A 286 -4.87 -7.43 -26.70
C VAL A 286 -4.49 -8.57 -25.78
N LEU A 287 -5.47 -9.25 -25.18
CA LEU A 287 -5.25 -10.47 -24.40
C LEU A 287 -5.26 -11.68 -25.32
N SER A 288 -4.28 -12.58 -25.13
CA SER A 288 -4.27 -13.92 -25.70
C SER A 288 -4.33 -14.96 -24.60
N TRP A 289 -5.19 -15.96 -24.76
CA TRP A 289 -5.34 -17.03 -23.79
C TRP A 289 -5.70 -18.34 -24.45
N ILE A 290 -5.49 -19.43 -23.75
CA ILE A 290 -5.96 -20.77 -24.11
C ILE A 290 -7.19 -21.05 -23.23
N ASP A 291 -8.33 -21.34 -23.86
CA ASP A 291 -9.54 -21.67 -23.13
C ASP A 291 -9.42 -23.06 -22.48
N ARG A 292 -10.29 -23.37 -21.52
CA ARG A 292 -10.27 -24.62 -20.75
C ARG A 292 -10.43 -25.91 -21.58
N VAL A 293 -10.79 -25.79 -22.87
CA VAL A 293 -10.86 -26.94 -23.82
C VAL A 293 -9.69 -26.97 -24.80
N GLY A 294 -8.69 -26.06 -24.62
CA GLY A 294 -7.44 -26.05 -25.35
C GLY A 294 -7.44 -25.17 -26.61
N ASN A 295 -8.48 -24.38 -26.86
CA ASN A 295 -8.52 -23.52 -28.05
C ASN A 295 -7.84 -22.17 -27.78
N PRO A 296 -6.99 -21.69 -28.69
CA PRO A 296 -6.45 -20.32 -28.60
C PRO A 296 -7.54 -19.27 -28.84
N ARG A 297 -7.53 -18.23 -28.03
CA ARG A 297 -8.43 -17.08 -28.08
C ARG A 297 -7.63 -15.80 -28.02
N THR A 298 -8.17 -14.75 -28.62
CA THR A 298 -7.59 -13.41 -28.58
C THR A 298 -8.73 -12.38 -28.63
N ALA A 299 -8.66 -11.36 -27.80
CA ALA A 299 -9.61 -10.25 -27.84
C ALA A 299 -8.97 -8.94 -27.36
N PRO A 300 -9.41 -7.79 -27.91
CA PRO A 300 -9.10 -6.49 -27.33
C PRO A 300 -9.88 -6.29 -26.03
N VAL A 301 -9.22 -5.73 -25.03
CA VAL A 301 -9.76 -5.48 -23.70
C VAL A 301 -9.45 -4.06 -23.28
N VAL A 302 -10.47 -3.27 -22.97
CA VAL A 302 -10.29 -1.93 -22.40
C VAL A 302 -10.12 -2.09 -20.89
N LEU A 303 -8.98 -1.66 -20.37
CA LEU A 303 -8.67 -1.78 -18.95
C LEU A 303 -9.56 -0.84 -18.13
N ALA A 304 -10.16 -1.35 -17.06
CA ALA A 304 -10.92 -0.56 -16.10
C ALA A 304 -10.01 0.04 -15.02
N LYS A 305 -10.55 0.97 -14.24
CA LYS A 305 -9.95 1.36 -12.96
C LYS A 305 -10.17 0.22 -11.96
N GLY A 306 -9.09 -0.26 -11.41
CA GLY A 306 -9.07 -1.33 -10.42
C GLY A 306 -8.95 -0.82 -8.98
N PRO A 307 -8.89 -1.77 -8.04
CA PRO A 307 -8.46 -1.47 -6.68
C PRO A 307 -7.03 -0.95 -6.70
N VAL A 308 -6.66 -0.24 -5.67
CA VAL A 308 -5.25 0.18 -5.46
C VAL A 308 -4.40 -1.07 -5.28
N GLY A 309 -3.38 -1.22 -6.08
CA GLY A 309 -2.71 -2.51 -6.08
C GLY A 309 -1.23 -2.48 -6.06
#